data_230cf0b0546fa718ec8ae35df19bd1d5
#
_entry.id   230cf0b0546fa718ec8ae35df19bd1d5
#
_cell.length_a   1.000
_cell.length_b   1.000
_cell.length_c   1.000
_cell.angle_alpha   90.00
_cell.angle_beta   90.00
_cell.angle_gamma   90.00
#
_symmetry.space_group_name_H-M   'P 1'
#
loop_
_entity.id
_entity.type
_entity.pdbx_description
1 polymer ?
#
loop_
_entity_poly.entity_id
_entity_poly.type
_entity_poly.pdbx_seq_one_letter_code
_entity_poly.pdbx_strand_id
1 'polypeptide(L)'
;WDREGKKDDKTSCWVRVMVPWSGKNVGMVHIPRIGQEVVVQFEEGNPDRPLVVGMLYNEAIKTPYSLPVNKTQSGLKTRSSKKGDGKTFNELMFEDKKDAELVRFQSERDYEQIIKNDAKITVGLEHKKNGDLETTVHGDIRETSKTGNHTFMVEKGNQNVLINQNQSILIEKGNQTTILKKGDMTIEIASGEGLVDANKKIKLVVGKSSITIDKKSITLVADTINLKAKKDIKNSATNVTVKAKANIKMSAASAKIDAKAKVDINAKAAINIAAKGQTKIEGAMTEVAGKGMVTIKGGMTMIN
;
A
#
# COMPACT_ATOMS: atom_id res chain seq x y z
N TRP A 1 6.79 26.26 60.74
CA TRP A 1 7.06 25.07 61.53
C TRP A 1 8.48 24.51 61.40
N ASP A 2 9.23 24.83 60.38
CA ASP A 2 10.64 24.48 60.25
C ASP A 2 11.52 25.49 61.03
N ARG A 3 11.49 25.45 62.34
CA ARG A 3 12.24 26.39 63.22
C ARG A 3 13.75 26.26 63.07
N GLU A 4 14.23 25.11 62.66
CA GLU A 4 15.66 24.82 62.55
C GLU A 4 16.19 24.92 61.12
N GLY A 5 15.29 25.18 60.13
CA GLY A 5 15.63 25.30 58.71
C GLY A 5 16.17 24.03 58.06
N LYS A 6 15.90 22.87 58.66
CA LYS A 6 16.38 21.55 58.18
C LYS A 6 15.79 21.10 56.89
N LYS A 7 14.57 21.54 56.56
CA LYS A 7 13.82 21.18 55.34
C LYS A 7 13.76 19.66 55.06
N ASP A 8 13.64 18.86 56.13
CA ASP A 8 13.51 17.39 56.07
C ASP A 8 12.06 16.97 56.32
N ASP A 9 11.81 15.64 56.38
CA ASP A 9 10.49 15.05 56.59
C ASP A 9 9.88 15.30 57.97
N LYS A 10 10.66 15.88 58.91
CA LYS A 10 10.26 16.25 60.29
C LYS A 10 9.96 17.73 60.45
N THR A 11 10.17 18.55 59.42
CA THR A 11 10.04 20.00 59.48
C THR A 11 8.60 20.49 59.26
N SER A 12 7.65 19.61 59.00
CA SER A 12 6.25 19.92 58.79
C SER A 12 5.34 18.81 59.38
N CYS A 13 4.06 19.06 59.45
CA CYS A 13 3.03 18.06 59.79
C CYS A 13 2.33 17.59 58.51
N TRP A 14 1.67 16.48 58.61
CA TRP A 14 0.75 15.99 57.54
C TRP A 14 -0.45 16.93 57.43
N VAL A 15 -0.63 17.58 56.26
CA VAL A 15 -1.72 18.51 56.02
C VAL A 15 -2.61 17.94 54.89
N ARG A 16 -3.88 17.95 55.09
CA ARG A 16 -4.84 17.60 54.04
C ARG A 16 -4.89 18.66 52.96
N VAL A 17 -5.01 18.29 51.72
CA VAL A 17 -5.13 19.18 50.57
C VAL A 17 -6.52 19.11 50.02
N MET A 18 -7.21 20.22 49.92
CA MET A 18 -8.50 20.33 49.24
C MET A 18 -8.31 20.16 47.73
N VAL A 19 -9.12 19.32 47.13
CA VAL A 19 -9.16 19.11 45.70
C VAL A 19 -10.61 19.27 45.20
N PRO A 20 -10.85 19.61 43.92
CA PRO A 20 -12.19 19.86 43.39
C PRO A 20 -13.13 18.68 43.49
N TRP A 21 -12.61 17.46 43.49
CA TRP A 21 -13.39 16.24 43.57
C TRP A 21 -12.61 15.12 44.26
N SER A 22 -13.24 14.49 45.28
CA SER A 22 -12.67 13.38 46.03
C SER A 22 -13.69 12.36 46.40
N GLY A 23 -13.40 11.06 46.35
CA GLY A 23 -14.23 9.96 46.75
C GLY A 23 -13.42 8.69 46.95
N LYS A 24 -14.09 7.57 47.28
CA LYS A 24 -13.41 6.29 47.46
C LYS A 24 -12.82 5.79 46.15
N ASN A 25 -11.49 5.89 46.00
CA ASN A 25 -10.74 5.49 44.82
C ASN A 25 -11.11 6.25 43.51
N VAL A 26 -11.78 7.40 43.62
CA VAL A 26 -12.11 8.27 42.50
C VAL A 26 -11.88 9.72 42.87
N GLY A 27 -11.52 10.56 41.89
CA GLY A 27 -11.37 11.98 42.10
C GLY A 27 -10.21 12.61 41.33
N MET A 28 -9.93 13.87 41.63
CA MET A 28 -8.81 14.63 41.09
C MET A 28 -7.70 14.72 42.14
N VAL A 29 -6.46 14.44 41.77
CA VAL A 29 -5.32 14.51 42.67
C VAL A 29 -4.34 15.56 42.18
N HIS A 30 -4.06 16.57 43.02
CA HIS A 30 -3.06 17.59 42.75
C HIS A 30 -2.34 17.92 44.06
N ILE A 31 -1.16 17.37 44.24
CA ILE A 31 -0.38 17.58 45.46
C ILE A 31 0.57 18.75 45.24
N PRO A 32 0.53 19.80 46.08
CA PRO A 32 1.49 20.93 46.07
C PRO A 32 2.92 20.41 46.12
N ARG A 33 3.79 20.98 45.27
CA ARG A 33 5.22 20.64 45.26
C ARG A 33 6.01 21.69 46.05
N ILE A 34 7.16 21.30 46.58
CA ILE A 34 8.08 22.21 47.29
C ILE A 34 8.33 23.45 46.46
N GLY A 35 8.19 24.62 47.07
CA GLY A 35 8.34 25.93 46.46
C GLY A 35 7.05 26.57 45.93
N GLN A 36 5.93 25.82 45.91
CA GLN A 36 4.63 26.39 45.55
C GLN A 36 3.97 27.09 46.75
N GLU A 37 3.33 28.23 46.50
CA GLU A 37 2.56 28.97 47.50
C GLU A 37 1.16 28.34 47.65
N VAL A 38 0.78 28.11 48.91
CA VAL A 38 -0.51 27.51 49.25
C VAL A 38 -1.29 28.43 50.21
N VAL A 39 -2.61 28.39 50.09
CA VAL A 39 -3.51 29.02 51.04
C VAL A 39 -3.87 28.02 52.10
N VAL A 40 -3.65 28.37 53.39
CA VAL A 40 -3.99 27.47 54.51
C VAL A 40 -5.11 28.09 55.30
N GLN A 41 -6.10 27.25 55.57
CA GLN A 41 -7.21 27.55 56.51
C GLN A 41 -7.11 26.61 57.72
N PHE A 42 -7.56 27.06 58.88
CA PHE A 42 -7.57 26.28 60.11
C PHE A 42 -9.00 25.88 60.46
N GLU A 43 -9.25 24.58 60.66
CA GLU A 43 -10.57 24.07 61.07
C GLU A 43 -10.94 24.68 62.42
N GLU A 44 -12.15 25.28 62.50
CA GLU A 44 -12.68 25.95 63.70
C GLU A 44 -11.71 27.00 64.29
N GLY A 45 -10.79 27.56 63.47
CA GLY A 45 -9.76 28.51 63.93
C GLY A 45 -8.62 27.89 64.73
N ASN A 46 -8.55 26.56 64.81
CA ASN A 46 -7.52 25.88 65.60
C ASN A 46 -6.19 25.76 64.78
N PRO A 47 -5.10 26.42 65.23
CA PRO A 47 -3.79 26.37 64.51
C PRO A 47 -3.21 24.96 64.34
N ASP A 48 -3.60 24.01 65.17
CA ASP A 48 -3.12 22.63 65.08
C ASP A 48 -3.85 21.80 64.06
N ARG A 49 -4.86 22.37 63.39
CA ARG A 49 -5.70 21.70 62.40
C ARG A 49 -5.66 22.43 61.05
N PRO A 50 -4.45 22.54 60.39
CA PRO A 50 -4.31 23.18 59.10
C PRO A 50 -4.91 22.38 57.96
N LEU A 51 -5.43 23.09 56.96
CA LEU A 51 -6.01 22.52 55.73
C LEU A 51 -5.56 23.40 54.56
N VAL A 52 -4.91 22.84 53.55
CA VAL A 52 -4.58 23.56 52.32
C VAL A 52 -5.86 23.66 51.48
N VAL A 53 -6.33 24.87 51.19
CA VAL A 53 -7.56 25.14 50.45
C VAL A 53 -7.34 25.69 49.05
N GLY A 54 -6.09 26.00 48.65
CA GLY A 54 -5.80 26.48 47.30
C GLY A 54 -4.31 26.76 47.11
N MET A 55 -3.97 27.22 45.92
CA MET A 55 -2.62 27.63 45.50
C MET A 55 -2.69 28.98 44.81
N LEU A 56 -1.64 29.77 44.92
CA LEU A 56 -1.55 31.12 44.36
C LEU A 56 -0.31 31.24 43.46
N TYR A 57 -0.47 32.04 42.42
CA TYR A 57 0.67 32.59 41.68
C TYR A 57 1.15 33.87 42.38
N ASN A 58 2.44 34.11 42.28
CA ASN A 58 3.08 35.33 42.85
C ASN A 58 4.18 35.83 41.90
N GLU A 59 4.94 36.82 42.36
CA GLU A 59 6.01 37.40 41.54
C GLU A 59 7.09 36.38 41.15
N ALA A 60 7.43 35.46 42.05
CA ALA A 60 8.41 34.38 41.78
C ALA A 60 7.80 33.18 41.01
N ILE A 61 6.51 32.90 41.19
CA ILE A 61 5.80 31.77 40.61
C ILE A 61 4.77 32.32 39.63
N LYS A 62 5.18 32.46 38.36
CA LYS A 62 4.33 32.99 37.29
C LYS A 62 3.35 31.95 36.75
N THR A 63 2.26 32.43 36.13
CA THR A 63 1.30 31.61 35.38
C THR A 63 1.96 30.86 34.25
N PRO A 64 1.46 29.69 33.86
CA PRO A 64 2.02 28.92 32.74
C PRO A 64 1.93 29.67 31.41
N TYR A 65 0.98 30.57 31.23
CA TYR A 65 0.80 31.43 30.07
C TYR A 65 1.05 32.90 30.46
N SER A 66 1.85 33.58 29.66
CA SER A 66 2.24 34.98 29.96
C SER A 66 1.04 35.93 29.86
N LEU A 67 0.72 36.62 30.94
CA LEU A 67 -0.35 37.61 31.00
C LEU A 67 0.22 39.05 30.84
N PRO A 68 -0.54 39.97 30.23
CA PRO A 68 -1.92 39.85 29.71
C PRO A 68 -2.02 39.33 28.27
N VAL A 69 -0.90 39.01 27.60
CA VAL A 69 -0.85 38.68 26.17
C VAL A 69 -1.68 37.45 25.86
N ASN A 70 -1.61 36.41 26.69
CA ASN A 70 -2.30 35.12 26.50
C ASN A 70 -3.52 35.00 27.44
N LYS A 71 -4.28 36.08 27.62
CA LYS A 71 -5.44 36.11 28.55
C LYS A 71 -6.60 35.20 28.12
N THR A 72 -6.62 34.75 26.86
CA THR A 72 -7.59 33.82 26.30
C THR A 72 -7.16 32.37 26.42
N GLN A 73 -5.92 32.11 26.86
CA GLN A 73 -5.44 30.76 27.09
C GLN A 73 -5.79 30.29 28.52
N SER A 74 -6.28 29.05 28.57
CA SER A 74 -6.53 28.32 29.80
C SER A 74 -6.03 26.90 29.68
N GLY A 75 -5.75 26.23 30.80
CA GLY A 75 -5.31 24.84 30.70
C GLY A 75 -4.58 24.32 31.92
N LEU A 76 -4.05 23.11 31.76
CA LEU A 76 -3.31 22.38 32.78
C LEU A 76 -1.92 22.05 32.21
N LYS A 77 -0.90 22.61 32.85
CA LYS A 77 0.50 22.39 32.48
C LYS A 77 1.28 21.83 33.65
N THR A 78 1.88 20.69 33.44
CA THR A 78 2.69 20.00 34.44
C THR A 78 4.18 20.32 34.25
N ARG A 79 5.03 19.69 35.02
CA ARG A 79 6.48 19.75 34.85
C ARG A 79 7.09 18.42 35.25
N SER A 80 8.05 17.95 34.49
CA SER A 80 8.78 16.70 34.77
C SER A 80 9.46 16.78 36.13
N SER A 81 9.44 15.74 36.91
CA SER A 81 10.05 15.59 38.24
C SER A 81 11.06 14.43 38.17
N LYS A 82 12.26 14.50 38.73
CA LYS A 82 12.97 15.65 39.35
C LYS A 82 13.80 16.38 38.26
N LYS A 83 14.13 17.65 38.49
CA LYS A 83 15.00 18.48 37.64
C LYS A 83 14.41 18.84 36.27
N GLY A 84 13.09 18.74 36.05
CA GLY A 84 12.44 19.24 34.84
C GLY A 84 12.51 20.79 34.79
N ASP A 85 12.69 21.33 33.59
CA ASP A 85 12.69 22.75 33.29
C ASP A 85 11.36 23.21 32.64
N GLY A 86 11.30 24.43 32.15
CA GLY A 86 10.12 24.98 31.47
C GLY A 86 9.77 24.32 30.13
N LYS A 87 10.65 23.44 29.57
CA LYS A 87 10.48 22.77 28.30
C LYS A 87 9.98 21.34 28.45
N THR A 88 10.08 20.76 29.66
CA THR A 88 9.72 19.37 29.94
C THR A 88 8.39 19.28 30.69
N PHE A 89 7.27 19.09 29.97
CA PHE A 89 5.92 19.16 30.52
C PHE A 89 4.88 18.34 29.73
N ASN A 90 3.80 17.94 30.42
CA ASN A 90 2.57 17.56 29.77
C ASN A 90 1.58 18.73 29.82
N GLU A 91 0.75 18.88 28.80
CA GLU A 91 -0.16 20.03 28.69
C GLU A 91 -1.51 19.61 28.07
N LEU A 92 -2.59 20.12 28.63
CA LEU A 92 -3.87 20.28 27.99
C LEU A 92 -4.20 21.78 28.00
N MET A 93 -4.21 22.42 26.84
CA MET A 93 -4.39 23.85 26.68
C MET A 93 -5.56 24.15 25.75
N PHE A 94 -6.33 25.16 26.10
CA PHE A 94 -7.40 25.75 25.31
C PHE A 94 -7.00 27.17 24.94
N GLU A 95 -7.15 27.55 23.70
CA GLU A 95 -7.10 28.92 23.20
C GLU A 95 -8.49 29.31 22.71
N ASP A 96 -9.12 30.31 23.35
CA ASP A 96 -10.48 30.77 23.06
C ASP A 96 -10.48 32.09 22.25
N LYS A 97 -9.36 32.47 21.66
CA LYS A 97 -9.29 33.64 20.80
C LYS A 97 -10.06 33.36 19.51
N LYS A 98 -11.07 34.21 19.25
CA LYS A 98 -11.93 34.09 18.07
C LYS A 98 -11.12 33.99 16.78
N ASP A 99 -11.50 33.06 15.91
CA ASP A 99 -10.87 32.70 14.63
C ASP A 99 -9.43 32.12 14.76
N ALA A 100 -9.03 31.77 16.01
CA ALA A 100 -7.75 31.09 16.31
C ALA A 100 -7.92 30.08 17.46
N GLU A 101 -9.12 29.57 17.64
CA GLU A 101 -9.46 28.58 18.67
C GLU A 101 -8.63 27.31 18.48
N LEU A 102 -8.09 26.79 19.59
CA LEU A 102 -7.23 25.60 19.56
C LEU A 102 -7.37 24.79 20.85
N VAL A 103 -7.46 23.48 20.71
CA VAL A 103 -7.20 22.55 21.80
C VAL A 103 -5.89 21.84 21.52
N ARG A 104 -4.92 22.00 22.44
CA ARG A 104 -3.62 21.34 22.37
C ARG A 104 -3.51 20.27 23.43
N PHE A 105 -3.16 19.08 23.01
CA PHE A 105 -2.73 18.02 23.91
C PHE A 105 -1.27 17.67 23.64
N GLN A 106 -0.42 17.72 24.66
CA GLN A 106 1.00 17.42 24.57
C GLN A 106 1.42 16.45 25.66
N SER A 107 2.07 15.37 25.27
CA SER A 107 2.78 14.47 26.16
C SER A 107 4.28 14.71 26.05
N GLU A 108 4.97 14.79 27.20
CA GLU A 108 6.43 14.96 27.22
C GLU A 108 7.17 13.72 26.70
N ARG A 109 6.60 12.54 26.89
CA ARG A 109 7.23 11.30 26.48
C ARG A 109 6.25 10.35 25.79
N ASP A 110 5.46 9.65 26.54
CA ASP A 110 4.57 8.60 26.04
C ASP A 110 3.12 9.06 26.13
N TYR A 111 2.30 8.69 25.15
CA TYR A 111 0.87 8.88 25.16
C TYR A 111 0.16 7.54 24.97
N GLU A 112 -0.73 7.19 25.90
CA GLU A 112 -1.56 6.00 25.82
C GLU A 112 -3.04 6.39 25.88
N GLN A 113 -3.84 5.89 24.95
CA GLN A 113 -5.27 6.05 24.91
C GLN A 113 -5.96 4.68 24.89
N ILE A 114 -6.79 4.39 25.90
CA ILE A 114 -7.57 3.16 26.00
C ILE A 114 -9.03 3.50 25.88
N ILE A 115 -9.69 2.99 24.85
CA ILE A 115 -11.13 3.15 24.60
C ILE A 115 -11.75 1.77 24.64
N LYS A 116 -12.65 1.56 25.60
CA LYS A 116 -13.24 0.22 25.84
C LYS A 116 -14.37 -0.14 24.89
N ASN A 117 -14.90 0.81 24.15
CA ASN A 117 -15.95 0.58 23.16
C ASN A 117 -15.58 1.28 21.85
N ASP A 118 -16.22 2.34 21.45
CA ASP A 118 -16.08 2.96 20.14
C ASP A 118 -15.27 4.27 20.20
N ALA A 119 -14.49 4.55 19.16
CA ALA A 119 -13.89 5.84 18.92
C ALA A 119 -14.33 6.40 17.57
N LYS A 120 -14.66 7.70 17.52
CA LYS A 120 -15.01 8.42 16.30
C LYS A 120 -14.23 9.73 16.23
N ILE A 121 -13.53 9.95 15.11
CA ILE A 121 -12.86 11.21 14.82
C ILE A 121 -13.48 11.79 13.55
N THR A 122 -13.95 13.04 13.61
CA THR A 122 -14.52 13.76 12.46
C THR A 122 -13.80 15.09 12.33
N VAL A 123 -13.24 15.38 11.15
CA VAL A 123 -12.49 16.60 10.88
C VAL A 123 -13.17 17.38 9.75
N GLY A 124 -13.30 18.70 9.88
CA GLY A 124 -13.82 19.59 8.83
C GLY A 124 -15.34 19.61 8.67
N LEU A 125 -16.10 19.18 9.68
CA LEU A 125 -17.56 19.01 9.58
C LEU A 125 -18.32 20.32 9.32
N GLU A 126 -17.91 21.43 9.93
CA GLU A 126 -18.68 22.69 9.92
C GLU A 126 -17.92 23.89 9.32
N HIS A 127 -16.68 23.71 8.86
CA HIS A 127 -15.91 24.79 8.29
C HIS A 127 -16.14 24.95 6.78
N LYS A 128 -16.14 26.21 6.32
CA LYS A 128 -16.22 26.56 4.88
C LYS A 128 -15.00 26.11 4.09
N LYS A 129 -13.86 25.85 4.76
CA LYS A 129 -12.64 25.27 4.20
C LYS A 129 -12.58 23.79 4.58
N ASN A 130 -11.99 22.98 3.71
CA ASN A 130 -11.73 21.56 4.02
C ASN A 130 -10.82 21.48 5.24
N GLY A 131 -11.17 20.60 6.18
CA GLY A 131 -10.28 20.27 7.29
C GLY A 131 -9.35 19.13 6.89
N ASP A 132 -8.10 19.21 7.30
CA ASP A 132 -7.09 18.19 7.02
C ASP A 132 -6.78 17.39 8.28
N LEU A 133 -6.55 16.09 8.11
CA LEU A 133 -5.99 15.23 9.15
C LEU A 133 -4.59 14.82 8.73
N GLU A 134 -3.58 15.27 9.48
CA GLU A 134 -2.18 14.93 9.27
C GLU A 134 -1.68 14.01 10.37
N THR A 135 -0.97 12.95 9.98
CA THR A 135 -0.29 12.04 10.91
C THR A 135 1.15 11.84 10.47
N THR A 136 2.10 12.26 11.31
CA THR A 136 3.55 12.10 11.06
C THR A 136 4.15 11.22 12.15
N VAL A 137 4.81 10.13 11.76
CA VAL A 137 5.48 9.19 12.66
C VAL A 137 6.91 8.97 12.19
N HIS A 138 7.90 9.16 13.08
CA HIS A 138 9.31 8.91 12.77
C HIS A 138 9.71 7.44 12.85
N GLY A 139 8.93 6.61 13.50
CA GLY A 139 9.13 5.16 13.60
C GLY A 139 8.05 4.38 12.87
N ASP A 140 7.63 3.28 13.44
CA ASP A 140 6.65 2.37 12.87
C ASP A 140 5.20 2.83 13.09
N ILE A 141 4.34 2.57 12.12
CA ILE A 141 2.88 2.59 12.27
C ILE A 141 2.38 1.14 12.20
N ARG A 142 1.61 0.71 13.21
CA ARG A 142 0.98 -0.61 13.26
C ARG A 142 -0.51 -0.47 13.45
N GLU A 143 -1.27 -0.93 12.47
CA GLU A 143 -2.73 -0.98 12.53
C GLU A 143 -3.18 -2.45 12.47
N THR A 144 -4.05 -2.87 13.38
CA THR A 144 -4.55 -4.24 13.45
C THR A 144 -6.05 -4.25 13.68
N SER A 145 -6.81 -4.80 12.71
CA SER A 145 -8.21 -5.17 12.89
C SER A 145 -8.30 -6.67 13.18
N LYS A 146 -8.69 -7.05 14.41
CA LYS A 146 -8.68 -8.47 14.83
C LYS A 146 -9.80 -9.30 14.23
N THR A 147 -10.98 -8.74 14.07
CA THR A 147 -12.19 -9.50 13.67
C THR A 147 -13.07 -8.81 12.65
N GLY A 148 -12.87 -7.52 12.39
CA GLY A 148 -13.69 -6.74 11.47
C GLY A 148 -13.00 -6.42 10.16
N ASN A 149 -13.65 -5.58 9.35
CA ASN A 149 -13.11 -5.08 8.08
C ASN A 149 -12.28 -3.81 8.31
N HIS A 150 -11.25 -3.63 7.51
CA HIS A 150 -10.58 -2.34 7.35
C HIS A 150 -11.00 -1.75 5.99
N THR A 151 -11.67 -0.61 6.00
CA THR A 151 -12.13 0.07 4.79
C THR A 151 -11.42 1.41 4.63
N PHE A 152 -10.79 1.61 3.50
CA PHE A 152 -10.21 2.89 3.09
C PHE A 152 -10.99 3.42 1.87
N MET A 153 -11.52 4.65 1.96
CA MET A 153 -12.33 5.25 0.90
C MET A 153 -11.84 6.68 0.61
N VAL A 154 -11.59 6.97 -0.66
CA VAL A 154 -11.37 8.33 -1.18
C VAL A 154 -12.53 8.63 -2.13
N GLU A 155 -13.51 9.43 -1.69
CA GLU A 155 -14.69 9.74 -2.51
C GLU A 155 -14.35 10.64 -3.68
N LYS A 156 -13.51 11.64 -3.45
CA LYS A 156 -13.04 12.59 -4.46
C LYS A 156 -11.56 12.87 -4.25
N GLY A 157 -10.77 12.76 -5.29
CA GLY A 157 -9.32 12.97 -5.23
C GLY A 157 -8.51 11.70 -5.46
N ASN A 158 -7.25 11.72 -5.08
CA ASN A 158 -6.27 10.67 -5.36
C ASN A 158 -5.80 9.98 -4.09
N GLN A 159 -5.43 8.72 -4.21
CA GLN A 159 -4.60 8.02 -3.24
C GLN A 159 -3.19 7.87 -3.81
N ASN A 160 -2.19 8.39 -3.11
CA ASN A 160 -0.79 8.22 -3.46
C ASN A 160 -0.12 7.33 -2.40
N VAL A 161 0.57 6.30 -2.84
CA VAL A 161 1.37 5.41 -1.98
C VAL A 161 2.81 5.45 -2.47
N LEU A 162 3.72 5.97 -1.65
CA LEU A 162 5.15 6.01 -1.93
C LEU A 162 5.88 5.15 -0.91
N ILE A 163 6.62 4.15 -1.38
CA ILE A 163 7.36 3.21 -0.55
C ILE A 163 8.80 3.15 -1.03
N ASN A 164 9.73 3.45 -0.16
CA ASN A 164 11.14 3.55 -0.50
C ASN A 164 11.86 2.19 -0.59
N GLN A 165 11.29 1.14 0.01
CA GLN A 165 11.87 -0.20 0.01
C GLN A 165 10.87 -1.23 -0.51
N ASN A 166 10.23 -1.98 0.34
CA ASN A 166 9.40 -3.11 -0.04
C ASN A 166 7.93 -2.92 0.31
N GLN A 167 7.05 -3.36 -0.57
CA GLN A 167 5.63 -3.56 -0.29
C GLN A 167 5.30 -5.04 -0.42
N SER A 168 4.63 -5.61 0.59
CA SER A 168 4.12 -6.97 0.55
C SER A 168 2.62 -6.99 0.83
N ILE A 169 1.86 -7.72 0.02
CA ILE A 169 0.43 -7.97 0.23
C ILE A 169 0.23 -9.48 0.29
N LEU A 170 -0.18 -9.99 1.45
CA LEU A 170 -0.51 -11.40 1.64
C LEU A 170 -2.01 -11.56 1.91
N ILE A 171 -2.68 -12.40 1.12
CA ILE A 171 -4.07 -12.81 1.30
C ILE A 171 -4.08 -14.31 1.54
N GLU A 172 -4.23 -14.73 2.79
CA GLU A 172 -4.22 -16.15 3.14
C GLU A 172 -5.44 -16.91 2.60
N LYS A 173 -6.59 -16.28 2.64
CA LYS A 173 -7.86 -16.87 2.15
C LYS A 173 -8.70 -15.81 1.47
N GLY A 174 -9.14 -16.07 0.26
CA GLY A 174 -9.99 -15.16 -0.51
C GLY A 174 -9.33 -14.65 -1.79
N ASN A 175 -9.82 -13.56 -2.34
CA ASN A 175 -9.43 -13.03 -3.63
C ASN A 175 -8.89 -11.60 -3.50
N GLN A 176 -7.96 -11.25 -4.39
CA GLN A 176 -7.61 -9.86 -4.66
C GLN A 176 -8.25 -9.44 -5.98
N THR A 177 -8.95 -8.30 -5.97
CA THR A 177 -9.61 -7.77 -7.17
C THR A 177 -9.23 -6.31 -7.37
N THR A 178 -8.78 -5.96 -8.58
CA THR A 178 -8.54 -4.57 -9.00
C THR A 178 -9.47 -4.25 -10.17
N ILE A 179 -10.29 -3.20 -10.04
CA ILE A 179 -11.26 -2.78 -11.07
C ILE A 179 -11.03 -1.30 -11.38
N LEU A 180 -10.67 -1.01 -12.63
CA LEU A 180 -10.66 0.34 -13.19
C LEU A 180 -11.91 0.51 -14.07
N LYS A 181 -12.84 1.37 -13.66
CA LYS A 181 -14.06 1.64 -14.46
C LYS A 181 -13.76 2.50 -15.69
N LYS A 182 -12.76 3.38 -15.60
CA LYS A 182 -12.29 4.26 -16.69
C LYS A 182 -10.79 4.51 -16.51
N GLY A 183 -10.07 4.71 -17.61
CA GLY A 183 -8.64 4.98 -17.62
C GLY A 183 -7.81 3.71 -17.81
N ASP A 184 -6.50 3.87 -17.68
CA ASP A 184 -5.50 2.85 -17.98
C ASP A 184 -4.83 2.31 -16.72
N MET A 185 -4.39 1.07 -16.77
CA MET A 185 -3.52 0.46 -15.76
C MET A 185 -2.13 0.26 -16.34
N THR A 186 -1.13 0.87 -15.71
CA THR A 186 0.28 0.69 -16.08
C THR A 186 1.01 -0.06 -14.98
N ILE A 187 1.78 -1.06 -15.35
CA ILE A 187 2.74 -1.76 -14.49
C ILE A 187 4.10 -1.60 -15.14
N GLU A 188 5.00 -0.86 -14.49
CA GLU A 188 6.36 -0.62 -14.97
C GLU A 188 7.37 -1.19 -13.98
N ILE A 189 8.34 -1.94 -14.49
CA ILE A 189 9.48 -2.46 -13.75
C ILE A 189 10.72 -1.90 -14.45
N ALA A 190 11.26 -0.80 -13.93
CA ALA A 190 12.38 -0.08 -14.56
C ALA A 190 13.65 -0.93 -14.62
N SER A 191 13.90 -1.74 -13.61
CA SER A 191 14.99 -2.73 -13.60
C SER A 191 14.60 -3.94 -12.76
N GLY A 192 14.93 -5.13 -13.21
CA GLY A 192 14.55 -6.39 -12.55
C GLY A 192 13.52 -7.19 -13.34
N GLU A 193 12.91 -8.15 -12.71
CA GLU A 193 12.00 -9.12 -13.34
C GLU A 193 10.58 -8.99 -12.79
N GLY A 194 9.58 -9.16 -13.66
CA GLY A 194 8.19 -9.35 -13.30
C GLY A 194 7.82 -10.82 -13.35
N LEU A 195 7.44 -11.43 -12.24
CA LEU A 195 6.96 -12.79 -12.16
C LEU A 195 5.45 -12.82 -11.91
N VAL A 196 4.73 -13.57 -12.73
CA VAL A 196 3.32 -13.93 -12.50
C VAL A 196 3.23 -15.45 -12.45
N ASP A 197 3.09 -16.01 -11.26
CA ASP A 197 2.94 -17.44 -11.04
C ASP A 197 1.52 -17.79 -10.60
N ALA A 198 0.94 -18.83 -11.19
CA ALA A 198 -0.40 -19.29 -10.88
C ALA A 198 -0.48 -20.82 -10.96
N ASN A 199 -0.89 -21.46 -9.87
CA ASN A 199 -1.01 -22.91 -9.82
C ASN A 199 -2.02 -23.50 -10.83
N LYS A 200 -3.06 -22.77 -11.22
CA LYS A 200 -4.12 -23.29 -12.11
C LYS A 200 -4.09 -22.67 -13.50
N LYS A 201 -4.18 -21.35 -13.60
CA LYS A 201 -4.37 -20.68 -14.88
C LYS A 201 -4.07 -19.20 -14.82
N ILE A 202 -3.44 -18.67 -15.88
CA ILE A 202 -3.34 -17.25 -16.19
C ILE A 202 -4.17 -17.00 -17.44
N LYS A 203 -5.02 -15.97 -17.44
CA LYS A 203 -5.82 -15.58 -18.60
C LYS A 203 -5.79 -14.07 -18.81
N LEU A 204 -5.42 -13.66 -20.02
CA LEU A 204 -5.49 -12.28 -20.49
C LEU A 204 -6.57 -12.19 -21.56
N VAL A 205 -7.50 -11.27 -21.45
CA VAL A 205 -8.66 -11.15 -22.35
C VAL A 205 -8.87 -9.72 -22.78
N VAL A 206 -9.05 -9.52 -24.08
CA VAL A 206 -9.44 -8.25 -24.68
C VAL A 206 -10.54 -8.54 -25.72
N GLY A 207 -11.78 -8.17 -25.42
CA GLY A 207 -12.93 -8.52 -26.27
C GLY A 207 -13.04 -10.01 -26.50
N LYS A 208 -12.91 -10.45 -27.79
CA LYS A 208 -12.94 -11.87 -28.20
C LYS A 208 -11.55 -12.53 -28.22
N SER A 209 -10.49 -11.75 -28.09
CA SER A 209 -9.10 -12.22 -28.11
C SER A 209 -8.64 -12.65 -26.75
N SER A 210 -7.83 -13.69 -26.63
CA SER A 210 -7.30 -14.16 -25.36
C SER A 210 -5.97 -14.91 -25.48
N ILE A 211 -5.17 -14.80 -24.41
CA ILE A 211 -4.02 -15.68 -24.14
C ILE A 211 -4.37 -16.45 -22.86
N THR A 212 -4.35 -17.74 -22.92
CA THR A 212 -4.60 -18.63 -21.78
C THR A 212 -3.40 -19.54 -21.59
N ILE A 213 -2.85 -19.56 -20.40
CA ILE A 213 -1.77 -20.45 -19.97
C ILE A 213 -2.34 -21.31 -18.85
N ASP A 214 -2.32 -22.60 -19.00
CA ASP A 214 -2.68 -23.57 -17.96
C ASP A 214 -1.57 -24.63 -17.80
N LYS A 215 -1.78 -25.62 -16.93
CA LYS A 215 -0.78 -26.66 -16.64
C LYS A 215 -0.31 -27.47 -17.85
N LYS A 216 -1.10 -27.53 -18.93
CA LYS A 216 -0.84 -28.43 -20.08
C LYS A 216 -0.70 -27.68 -21.40
N SER A 217 -1.19 -26.45 -21.49
CA SER A 217 -1.27 -25.75 -22.78
C SER A 217 -1.09 -24.25 -22.69
N ILE A 218 -0.62 -23.67 -23.80
CA ILE A 218 -0.71 -22.24 -24.10
C ILE A 218 -1.63 -22.09 -25.29
N THR A 219 -2.75 -21.38 -25.13
CA THR A 219 -3.75 -21.16 -26.17
C THR A 219 -3.84 -19.68 -26.51
N LEU A 220 -3.70 -19.39 -27.82
CA LEU A 220 -3.87 -18.04 -28.38
C LEU A 220 -5.14 -18.05 -29.24
N VAL A 221 -6.09 -17.19 -28.95
CA VAL A 221 -7.33 -17.04 -29.72
C VAL A 221 -7.46 -15.57 -30.12
N ALA A 222 -7.59 -15.30 -31.41
CA ALA A 222 -7.83 -13.98 -31.96
C ALA A 222 -8.30 -14.12 -33.44
N ASP A 223 -8.91 -13.08 -34.01
CA ASP A 223 -9.20 -12.99 -35.43
C ASP A 223 -7.90 -13.00 -36.27
N THR A 224 -6.85 -12.38 -35.78
CA THR A 224 -5.52 -12.36 -36.41
C THR A 224 -4.41 -12.51 -35.36
N ILE A 225 -3.45 -13.39 -35.60
CA ILE A 225 -2.24 -13.56 -34.80
C ILE A 225 -1.02 -13.20 -35.65
N ASN A 226 -0.31 -12.12 -35.31
CA ASN A 226 0.91 -11.70 -35.99
C ASN A 226 2.15 -12.06 -35.14
N LEU A 227 3.00 -12.93 -35.67
CA LEU A 227 4.27 -13.31 -35.08
C LEU A 227 5.41 -12.64 -35.89
N LYS A 228 6.14 -11.70 -35.33
CA LYS A 228 7.27 -11.03 -35.96
C LYS A 228 8.53 -11.18 -35.11
N ALA A 229 9.61 -11.61 -35.73
CA ALA A 229 10.93 -11.63 -35.09
C ALA A 229 11.97 -10.97 -35.99
N LYS A 230 12.96 -10.29 -35.43
CA LYS A 230 14.07 -9.69 -36.17
C LYS A 230 15.04 -10.74 -36.71
N LYS A 231 15.14 -11.90 -36.05
CA LYS A 231 16.05 -13.00 -36.44
C LYS A 231 15.28 -14.27 -36.76
N ASP A 232 14.79 -14.98 -35.75
CA ASP A 232 14.27 -16.34 -35.93
C ASP A 232 12.91 -16.51 -35.23
N ILE A 233 12.03 -17.31 -35.84
CA ILE A 233 10.88 -17.95 -35.20
C ILE A 233 11.15 -19.46 -35.27
N LYS A 234 11.37 -20.11 -34.12
CA LYS A 234 11.68 -21.55 -34.04
C LYS A 234 10.52 -22.28 -33.39
N ASN A 235 10.00 -23.30 -34.11
CA ASN A 235 8.99 -24.23 -33.62
C ASN A 235 9.65 -25.59 -33.43
N SER A 236 9.68 -26.12 -32.20
CA SER A 236 10.21 -27.42 -31.89
C SER A 236 9.21 -28.18 -31.05
N ALA A 237 8.76 -29.30 -31.54
CA ALA A 237 7.79 -30.18 -30.87
C ALA A 237 7.87 -31.60 -31.46
N THR A 238 7.34 -32.60 -30.75
CA THR A 238 7.16 -33.96 -31.31
C THR A 238 6.25 -33.92 -32.54
N ASN A 239 5.22 -33.09 -32.53
CA ASN A 239 4.32 -32.90 -33.67
C ASN A 239 4.02 -31.41 -33.87
N VAL A 240 4.15 -30.95 -35.12
CA VAL A 240 3.72 -29.60 -35.52
C VAL A 240 2.61 -29.77 -36.55
N THR A 241 1.42 -29.23 -36.25
CA THR A 241 0.27 -29.29 -37.17
C THR A 241 -0.15 -27.89 -37.57
N VAL A 242 -0.18 -27.60 -38.87
CA VAL A 242 -0.66 -26.35 -39.46
C VAL A 242 -1.91 -26.63 -40.26
N LYS A 243 -3.06 -26.04 -39.89
CA LYS A 243 -4.33 -26.18 -40.61
C LYS A 243 -4.87 -24.80 -41.00
N ALA A 244 -5.24 -24.64 -42.27
CA ALA A 244 -5.91 -23.43 -42.75
C ALA A 244 -7.16 -23.85 -43.54
N LYS A 245 -8.25 -23.09 -43.40
CA LYS A 245 -9.49 -23.36 -44.19
C LYS A 245 -9.33 -22.94 -45.65
N ALA A 246 -8.49 -21.93 -45.92
CA ALA A 246 -8.30 -21.41 -47.27
C ALA A 246 -6.86 -21.60 -47.76
N ASN A 247 -5.91 -20.87 -47.25
CA ASN A 247 -4.55 -20.83 -47.80
C ASN A 247 -3.48 -20.96 -46.73
N ILE A 248 -2.39 -21.65 -47.04
CA ILE A 248 -1.10 -21.57 -46.37
C ILE A 248 -0.13 -21.00 -47.39
N LYS A 249 0.42 -19.78 -47.13
CA LYS A 249 1.42 -19.11 -47.98
C LYS A 249 2.76 -19.05 -47.25
N MET A 250 3.79 -19.58 -47.90
CA MET A 250 5.16 -19.48 -47.44
C MET A 250 5.96 -18.72 -48.49
N SER A 251 6.69 -17.70 -48.09
CA SER A 251 7.57 -16.88 -48.98
C SER A 251 8.89 -16.67 -48.29
N ALA A 252 9.96 -17.11 -48.89
CA ALA A 252 11.32 -17.00 -48.36
C ALA A 252 12.33 -16.94 -49.51
N ALA A 253 13.51 -16.43 -49.23
CA ALA A 253 14.64 -16.52 -50.19
C ALA A 253 15.07 -17.98 -50.41
N SER A 254 14.96 -18.82 -49.36
CA SER A 254 15.22 -20.24 -49.43
C SER A 254 14.26 -20.99 -48.51
N ALA A 255 13.68 -22.10 -48.94
CA ALA A 255 12.90 -23.01 -48.15
C ALA A 255 13.52 -24.41 -48.23
N LYS A 256 13.70 -25.07 -47.09
CA LYS A 256 14.24 -26.42 -46.99
C LYS A 256 13.30 -27.31 -46.17
N ILE A 257 13.00 -28.51 -46.70
CA ILE A 257 12.23 -29.54 -46.02
C ILE A 257 13.10 -30.78 -45.89
N ASP A 258 13.53 -31.12 -44.71
CA ASP A 258 14.31 -32.32 -44.39
C ASP A 258 13.40 -33.29 -43.61
N ALA A 259 13.16 -34.45 -44.16
CA ALA A 259 12.43 -35.52 -43.48
C ALA A 259 13.28 -36.81 -43.50
N LYS A 260 13.46 -37.43 -42.32
CA LYS A 260 14.24 -38.67 -42.21
C LYS A 260 13.52 -39.90 -42.84
N ALA A 261 12.21 -39.86 -42.91
CA ALA A 261 11.42 -41.00 -43.39
C ALA A 261 10.64 -40.66 -44.68
N LYS A 262 9.77 -39.66 -44.64
CA LYS A 262 8.81 -39.44 -45.74
C LYS A 262 8.34 -37.98 -45.81
N VAL A 263 8.11 -37.52 -47.05
CA VAL A 263 7.39 -36.27 -47.35
C VAL A 263 6.22 -36.61 -48.24
N ASP A 264 4.99 -36.43 -47.80
CA ASP A 264 3.77 -36.59 -48.61
C ASP A 264 3.22 -35.23 -49.03
N ILE A 265 3.03 -35.04 -50.33
CA ILE A 265 2.39 -33.86 -50.90
C ILE A 265 1.15 -34.32 -51.67
N ASN A 266 -0.04 -34.06 -51.13
CA ASN A 266 -1.31 -34.49 -51.72
C ASN A 266 -2.20 -33.30 -52.03
N ALA A 267 -2.76 -33.22 -53.21
CA ALA A 267 -3.76 -32.23 -53.60
C ALA A 267 -4.95 -32.89 -54.30
N LYS A 268 -6.17 -32.43 -54.01
CA LYS A 268 -7.37 -32.95 -54.68
C LYS A 268 -7.49 -32.51 -56.15
N ALA A 269 -6.90 -31.33 -56.48
CA ALA A 269 -7.02 -30.75 -57.83
C ALA A 269 -5.67 -30.76 -58.57
N ALA A 270 -4.65 -30.05 -58.09
CA ALA A 270 -3.38 -29.95 -58.78
C ALA A 270 -2.21 -29.70 -57.82
N ILE A 271 -1.05 -30.18 -58.18
CA ILE A 271 0.26 -29.81 -57.60
C ILE A 271 1.06 -29.13 -58.70
N ASN A 272 1.39 -27.85 -58.54
CA ASN A 272 2.22 -27.10 -59.49
C ASN A 272 3.63 -26.90 -58.93
N ILE A 273 4.64 -27.36 -59.56
CA ILE A 273 6.06 -27.15 -59.24
C ILE A 273 6.67 -26.40 -60.38
N ALA A 274 7.08 -25.14 -60.13
CA ALA A 274 7.68 -24.31 -61.19
C ALA A 274 8.93 -23.59 -60.63
N ALA A 275 10.01 -23.58 -61.40
CA ALA A 275 11.22 -22.86 -61.15
C ALA A 275 11.62 -22.04 -62.39
N LYS A 276 12.17 -20.84 -62.20
CA LYS A 276 12.74 -20.02 -63.29
C LYS A 276 14.03 -20.62 -63.82
N GLY A 277 14.74 -21.39 -63.01
CA GLY A 277 15.98 -22.07 -63.39
C GLY A 277 15.73 -23.57 -63.58
N GLN A 278 16.22 -24.38 -62.66
CA GLN A 278 16.20 -25.83 -62.72
C GLN A 278 15.24 -26.45 -61.71
N THR A 279 14.47 -27.42 -62.10
CA THR A 279 13.80 -28.35 -61.17
C THR A 279 14.51 -29.70 -61.27
N LYS A 280 15.08 -30.19 -60.15
CA LYS A 280 15.80 -31.46 -60.09
C LYS A 280 15.03 -32.42 -59.18
N ILE A 281 14.78 -33.61 -59.65
CA ILE A 281 14.13 -34.70 -58.87
C ILE A 281 15.10 -35.91 -58.98
N GLU A 282 15.63 -36.34 -57.85
CA GLU A 282 16.58 -37.45 -57.74
C GLU A 282 16.12 -38.45 -56.71
N GLY A 283 16.31 -39.74 -56.99
CA GLY A 283 16.05 -40.81 -56.05
C GLY A 283 16.58 -42.14 -56.64
N ALA A 284 16.79 -43.15 -55.77
CA ALA A 284 17.16 -44.49 -56.21
C ALA A 284 16.11 -45.06 -57.20
N MET A 285 14.86 -44.69 -57.02
CA MET A 285 13.76 -44.94 -57.97
C MET A 285 12.89 -43.68 -58.04
N THR A 286 12.61 -43.21 -59.25
CA THR A 286 11.66 -42.11 -59.50
C THR A 286 10.54 -42.66 -60.38
N GLU A 287 9.35 -42.71 -59.84
CA GLU A 287 8.16 -43.12 -60.55
C GLU A 287 7.27 -41.94 -60.90
N VAL A 288 6.88 -41.77 -62.13
CA VAL A 288 5.87 -40.80 -62.59
C VAL A 288 4.72 -41.57 -63.19
N ALA A 289 3.65 -41.73 -62.50
CA ALA A 289 2.48 -42.47 -62.92
C ALA A 289 1.24 -41.59 -63.04
N GLY A 290 0.50 -41.66 -64.09
CA GLY A 290 -0.77 -40.96 -64.30
C GLY A 290 -1.88 -41.95 -64.76
N LYS A 291 -3.09 -41.81 -64.24
CA LYS A 291 -4.26 -42.62 -64.70
C LYS A 291 -4.75 -42.17 -66.06
N GLY A 292 -4.32 -41.06 -66.59
CA GLY A 292 -4.65 -40.57 -67.91
C GLY A 292 -3.38 -40.38 -68.76
N MET A 293 -2.94 -39.12 -68.94
CA MET A 293 -1.82 -38.78 -69.78
C MET A 293 -0.64 -38.28 -68.96
N VAL A 294 0.57 -38.71 -69.25
CA VAL A 294 1.82 -38.11 -68.81
C VAL A 294 2.40 -37.36 -70.02
N THR A 295 2.55 -36.03 -69.93
CA THR A 295 3.09 -35.21 -71.00
C THR A 295 4.42 -34.64 -70.57
N ILE A 296 5.50 -34.90 -71.28
CA ILE A 296 6.83 -34.30 -71.10
C ILE A 296 7.10 -33.46 -72.34
N LYS A 297 7.35 -32.11 -72.14
CA LYS A 297 7.65 -31.17 -73.20
C LYS A 297 8.97 -30.43 -72.86
N GLY A 298 9.86 -30.33 -73.80
CA GLY A 298 11.11 -29.62 -73.69
C GLY A 298 11.75 -29.40 -75.04
N GLY A 299 12.68 -28.48 -75.21
CA GLY A 299 13.49 -28.27 -76.42
C GLY A 299 14.32 -29.54 -76.74
N MET A 300 14.75 -30.26 -75.72
CA MET A 300 15.41 -31.55 -75.81
C MET A 300 14.87 -32.47 -74.72
N THR A 301 14.46 -33.64 -74.97
CA THR A 301 14.06 -34.67 -74.04
C THR A 301 14.98 -35.86 -74.19
N MET A 302 15.76 -36.22 -73.18
CA MET A 302 16.59 -37.42 -73.15
C MET A 302 15.98 -38.42 -72.16
N ILE A 303 15.77 -39.64 -72.55
CA ILE A 303 15.30 -40.77 -71.77
C ILE A 303 16.34 -41.90 -71.97
N ASN A 304 17.03 -42.21 -70.85
CA ASN A 304 18.01 -43.30 -70.85
C ASN A 304 17.38 -44.58 -70.32
#